data_dbf3ce5db86237e628b8814d70c6a85c
#
_entry.id   dbf3ce5db86237e628b8814d70c6a85c
#
_cell.length_a   1.000
_cell.length_b   1.000
_cell.length_c   1.000
_cell.angle_alpha   90.00
_cell.angle_beta   90.00
_cell.angle_gamma   90.00
#
_symmetry.space_group_name_H-M   'P 1'
#
loop_
_entity.id
_entity.type
_entity.pdbx_description
1 polymer ?
#
loop_
_entity_poly.entity_id
_entity_poly.type
_entity_poly.pdbx_seq_one_letter_code
_entity_poly.pdbx_strand_id
1 'polypeptide(L)'
;MSGEYGKAAQSLKNYIEKHPDGRFLLSANFYKGDCNYRANENEEALRSFNYIIDRPKNRFTEPAILGASRIEFSQKNYQKAAEYYSKLEEVAEVKSNLLEARMGMLQCYSLLEQYDKVTELADKILLTEKLSQEQERETRFAKAKALLARDRQMLALEEFRKVATEVKSAEGAESKFRVSEIYYQRKELENAEKEIADFADKSTPHQYWMARSFLLWADIFRDKGDDFQAIQTLQSLIDYYQKTDDGILDEAKTKKQQISDHQDKTGKPVVQEEDEEDEIEMN
;
A
#
# COMPACT_ATOMS: atom_id res chain seq x y z
N MET A 1 -27.50 8.71 -15.51
CA MET A 1 -26.56 9.87 -15.39
C MET A 1 -25.51 9.92 -16.50
N SER A 2 -24.86 8.83 -16.90
CA SER A 2 -23.84 8.86 -17.99
C SER A 2 -24.36 9.39 -19.33
N GLY A 3 -25.63 9.09 -19.69
CA GLY A 3 -26.24 9.56 -20.95
C GLY A 3 -26.44 11.07 -21.04
N GLU A 4 -26.54 11.79 -19.95
CA GLU A 4 -26.65 13.26 -19.95
C GLU A 4 -25.29 13.92 -20.21
N TYR A 5 -24.20 13.37 -19.65
CA TYR A 5 -22.85 13.84 -19.95
C TYR A 5 -22.46 13.61 -21.41
N GLY A 6 -22.84 12.48 -22.01
CA GLY A 6 -22.62 12.23 -23.43
C GLY A 6 -23.33 13.24 -24.33
N LYS A 7 -24.59 13.58 -24.03
CA LYS A 7 -25.34 14.63 -24.76
C LYS A 7 -24.70 16.01 -24.62
N ALA A 8 -24.22 16.35 -23.40
CA ALA A 8 -23.54 17.60 -23.15
C ALA A 8 -22.20 17.68 -23.92
N ALA A 9 -21.42 16.61 -23.91
CA ALA A 9 -20.19 16.50 -24.69
C ALA A 9 -20.44 16.67 -26.19
N GLN A 10 -21.49 16.04 -26.72
CA GLN A 10 -21.87 16.21 -28.15
C GLN A 10 -22.31 17.63 -28.48
N SER A 11 -23.04 18.30 -27.60
CA SER A 11 -23.41 19.71 -27.77
C SER A 11 -22.21 20.63 -27.82
N LEU A 12 -21.22 20.40 -26.93
CA LEU A 12 -19.95 21.14 -26.89
C LEU A 12 -19.09 20.85 -28.14
N LYS A 13 -19.07 19.60 -28.61
CA LYS A 13 -18.43 19.23 -29.86
C LYS A 13 -19.03 20.01 -31.05
N ASN A 14 -20.34 20.05 -31.16
CA ASN A 14 -21.04 20.81 -32.23
C ASN A 14 -20.70 22.32 -32.15
N TYR A 15 -20.57 22.88 -30.90
CA TYR A 15 -20.15 24.26 -30.74
C TYR A 15 -18.72 24.50 -31.26
N ILE A 16 -17.79 23.64 -30.90
CA ILE A 16 -16.39 23.71 -31.33
C ILE A 16 -16.26 23.65 -32.85
N GLU A 17 -17.02 22.74 -33.51
CA GLU A 17 -17.01 22.59 -34.96
C GLU A 17 -17.61 23.83 -35.68
N LYS A 18 -18.67 24.43 -35.14
CA LYS A 18 -19.30 25.62 -35.70
C LYS A 18 -18.53 26.92 -35.48
N HIS A 19 -17.71 26.96 -34.41
CA HIS A 19 -17.00 28.16 -33.99
C HIS A 19 -15.52 27.86 -33.73
N PRO A 20 -14.72 27.49 -34.74
CA PRO A 20 -13.30 27.09 -34.56
C PRO A 20 -12.41 28.20 -33.98
N ASP A 21 -12.79 29.48 -34.16
CA ASP A 21 -12.11 30.65 -33.61
C ASP A 21 -12.93 31.34 -32.50
N GLY A 22 -13.91 30.63 -31.94
CA GLY A 22 -14.82 31.19 -30.96
C GLY A 22 -14.15 31.49 -29.63
N ARG A 23 -14.53 32.64 -29.03
CA ARG A 23 -13.97 33.10 -27.73
C ARG A 23 -14.15 32.09 -26.58
N PHE A 24 -15.06 31.15 -26.71
CA PHE A 24 -15.34 30.11 -25.68
C PHE A 24 -14.67 28.77 -25.99
N LEU A 25 -13.76 28.72 -26.95
CA LEU A 25 -13.16 27.45 -27.40
C LEU A 25 -12.41 26.71 -26.30
N LEU A 26 -11.66 27.44 -25.43
CA LEU A 26 -10.99 26.84 -24.27
C LEU A 26 -12.00 26.23 -23.29
N SER A 27 -13.02 26.99 -22.90
CA SER A 27 -14.03 26.49 -21.96
C SER A 27 -14.85 25.35 -22.56
N ALA A 28 -15.17 25.42 -23.85
CA ALA A 28 -15.91 24.33 -24.54
C ALA A 28 -15.08 23.04 -24.58
N ASN A 29 -13.77 23.11 -24.86
CA ASN A 29 -12.92 21.93 -24.82
C ASN A 29 -12.76 21.41 -23.37
N PHE A 30 -12.58 22.27 -22.37
CA PHE A 30 -12.48 21.82 -20.98
C PHE A 30 -13.74 21.09 -20.53
N TYR A 31 -14.92 21.69 -20.69
CA TYR A 31 -16.18 21.05 -20.28
C TYR A 31 -16.53 19.83 -21.13
N LYS A 32 -16.17 19.79 -22.42
CA LYS A 32 -16.28 18.58 -23.24
C LYS A 32 -15.41 17.46 -22.65
N GLY A 33 -14.16 17.78 -22.24
CA GLY A 33 -13.27 16.82 -21.59
C GLY A 33 -13.85 16.29 -20.29
N ASP A 34 -14.36 17.18 -19.40
CA ASP A 34 -14.99 16.78 -18.13
C ASP A 34 -16.24 15.92 -18.36
N CYS A 35 -17.08 16.28 -19.33
CA CYS A 35 -18.27 15.50 -19.68
C CYS A 35 -17.89 14.12 -20.21
N ASN A 36 -16.91 14.02 -21.11
CA ASN A 36 -16.44 12.74 -21.64
C ASN A 36 -15.82 11.86 -20.53
N TYR A 37 -15.04 12.47 -19.62
CA TYR A 37 -14.47 11.76 -18.47
C TYR A 37 -15.58 11.16 -17.59
N ARG A 38 -16.62 11.93 -17.28
CA ARG A 38 -17.77 11.46 -16.49
C ARG A 38 -18.64 10.42 -17.24
N ALA A 39 -18.59 10.44 -18.57
CA ALA A 39 -19.22 9.44 -19.44
C ALA A 39 -18.34 8.19 -19.64
N ASN A 40 -17.14 8.16 -19.06
CA ASN A 40 -16.12 7.11 -19.23
C ASN A 40 -15.55 7.01 -20.66
N GLU A 41 -15.66 8.10 -21.43
CA GLU A 41 -15.11 8.28 -22.79
C GLU A 41 -13.68 8.84 -22.69
N ASN A 42 -12.77 8.04 -22.14
CA ASN A 42 -11.45 8.50 -21.69
C ASN A 42 -10.60 9.06 -22.83
N GLU A 43 -10.61 8.47 -24.01
CA GLU A 43 -9.84 8.96 -25.16
C GLU A 43 -10.28 10.35 -25.61
N GLU A 44 -11.60 10.59 -25.71
CA GLU A 44 -12.14 11.88 -26.08
C GLU A 44 -11.88 12.95 -24.98
N ALA A 45 -11.93 12.52 -23.72
CA ALA A 45 -11.56 13.37 -22.59
C ALA A 45 -10.09 13.81 -22.69
N LEU A 46 -9.16 12.88 -22.91
CA LEU A 46 -7.73 13.15 -23.06
C LEU A 46 -7.47 14.10 -24.26
N ARG A 47 -8.11 13.89 -25.41
CA ARG A 47 -7.98 14.82 -26.55
C ARG A 47 -8.38 16.24 -26.17
N SER A 48 -9.46 16.37 -25.41
CA SER A 48 -9.97 17.66 -24.99
C SER A 48 -9.08 18.34 -23.92
N PHE A 49 -8.57 17.56 -22.98
CA PHE A 49 -7.65 18.06 -21.96
C PHE A 49 -6.31 18.44 -22.57
N ASN A 50 -5.75 17.64 -23.49
CA ASN A 50 -4.49 17.96 -24.17
C ASN A 50 -4.62 19.23 -25.02
N TYR A 51 -5.77 19.48 -25.63
CA TYR A 51 -6.03 20.76 -26.31
C TYR A 51 -5.81 21.96 -25.37
N ILE A 52 -6.11 21.83 -24.07
CA ILE A 52 -5.88 22.90 -23.07
C ILE A 52 -4.40 22.94 -22.63
N ILE A 53 -3.83 21.76 -22.39
CA ILE A 53 -2.47 21.60 -21.84
C ILE A 53 -1.41 22.12 -22.83
N ASP A 54 -1.63 21.96 -24.12
CA ASP A 54 -0.73 22.38 -25.19
C ASP A 54 -0.78 23.90 -25.45
N ARG A 55 -1.54 24.65 -24.66
CA ARG A 55 -1.69 26.11 -24.77
C ARG A 55 -1.03 26.83 -23.60
N PRO A 56 -0.78 28.15 -23.77
CA PRO A 56 -0.28 28.94 -22.63
C PRO A 56 -1.17 28.76 -21.39
N LYS A 57 -0.53 28.79 -20.20
CA LYS A 57 -1.22 28.61 -18.92
C LYS A 57 -2.46 29.48 -18.83
N ASN A 58 -3.57 28.88 -18.45
CA ASN A 58 -4.87 29.53 -18.30
C ASN A 58 -5.63 28.87 -17.15
N ARG A 59 -6.81 29.38 -16.81
CA ARG A 59 -7.62 28.90 -15.67
C ARG A 59 -8.03 27.41 -15.75
N PHE A 60 -7.96 26.78 -16.92
CA PHE A 60 -8.31 25.39 -17.12
C PHE A 60 -7.09 24.46 -17.15
N THR A 61 -5.86 25.00 -17.14
CA THR A 61 -4.63 24.21 -17.26
C THR A 61 -4.49 23.20 -16.12
N GLU A 62 -4.57 23.64 -14.86
CA GLU A 62 -4.47 22.72 -13.71
C GLU A 62 -5.55 21.62 -13.72
N PRO A 63 -6.85 21.94 -13.83
CA PRO A 63 -7.88 20.89 -13.82
C PRO A 63 -7.83 20.00 -15.07
N ALA A 64 -7.34 20.47 -16.21
CA ALA A 64 -7.14 19.64 -17.39
C ALA A 64 -5.99 18.63 -17.21
N ILE A 65 -4.86 19.08 -16.66
CA ILE A 65 -3.72 18.19 -16.34
C ILE A 65 -4.16 17.15 -15.31
N LEU A 66 -4.84 17.58 -14.25
CA LEU A 66 -5.36 16.66 -13.22
C LEU A 66 -6.31 15.60 -13.81
N GLY A 67 -7.22 16.02 -14.69
CA GLY A 67 -8.11 15.08 -15.40
C GLY A 67 -7.33 14.07 -16.25
N ALA A 68 -6.34 14.54 -17.00
CA ALA A 68 -5.48 13.68 -17.82
C ALA A 68 -4.66 12.71 -16.96
N SER A 69 -4.08 13.18 -15.84
CA SER A 69 -3.33 12.33 -14.89
C SER A 69 -4.17 11.18 -14.36
N ARG A 70 -5.40 11.49 -13.92
CA ARG A 70 -6.34 10.50 -13.37
C ARG A 70 -6.77 9.46 -14.41
N ILE A 71 -6.99 9.88 -15.65
CA ILE A 71 -7.34 8.98 -16.76
C ILE A 71 -6.18 8.01 -17.02
N GLU A 72 -4.97 8.51 -17.23
CA GLU A 72 -3.81 7.67 -17.51
C GLU A 72 -3.52 6.71 -16.34
N PHE A 73 -3.66 7.18 -15.10
CA PHE A 73 -3.51 6.34 -13.92
C PHE A 73 -4.55 5.19 -13.89
N SER A 74 -5.82 5.51 -14.14
CA SER A 74 -6.91 4.51 -14.16
C SER A 74 -6.73 3.47 -15.26
N GLN A 75 -6.11 3.85 -16.38
CA GLN A 75 -5.75 2.96 -17.49
C GLN A 75 -4.44 2.19 -17.25
N LYS A 76 -3.82 2.33 -16.06
CA LYS A 76 -2.53 1.73 -15.67
C LYS A 76 -1.34 2.22 -16.51
N ASN A 77 -1.47 3.34 -17.20
CA ASN A 77 -0.41 3.99 -17.94
C ASN A 77 0.45 4.84 -16.97
N TYR A 78 1.03 4.20 -15.95
CA TYR A 78 1.66 4.88 -14.81
C TYR A 78 2.80 5.82 -15.20
N GLN A 79 3.55 5.51 -16.26
CA GLN A 79 4.61 6.40 -16.74
C GLN A 79 4.03 7.73 -17.25
N LYS A 80 2.98 7.68 -18.09
CA LYS A 80 2.29 8.88 -18.60
C LYS A 80 1.57 9.63 -17.49
N ALA A 81 0.94 8.91 -16.58
CA ALA A 81 0.29 9.52 -15.41
C ALA A 81 1.30 10.33 -14.59
N ALA A 82 2.48 9.76 -14.30
CA ALA A 82 3.55 10.46 -13.60
C ALA A 82 4.04 11.71 -14.34
N GLU A 83 4.13 11.68 -15.67
CA GLU A 83 4.48 12.83 -16.50
C GLU A 83 3.43 13.95 -16.38
N TYR A 84 2.13 13.62 -16.41
CA TYR A 84 1.08 14.61 -16.19
C TYR A 84 1.08 15.14 -14.76
N TYR A 85 1.24 14.27 -13.75
CA TYR A 85 1.36 14.72 -12.35
C TYR A 85 2.59 15.63 -12.14
N SER A 86 3.72 15.34 -12.79
CA SER A 86 4.90 16.22 -12.75
C SER A 86 4.60 17.60 -13.35
N LYS A 87 3.92 17.64 -14.51
CA LYS A 87 3.46 18.91 -15.09
C LYS A 87 2.50 19.66 -14.17
N LEU A 88 1.64 18.93 -13.45
CA LEU A 88 0.74 19.54 -12.48
C LEU A 88 1.53 20.15 -11.31
N GLU A 89 2.54 19.44 -10.77
CA GLU A 89 3.41 19.97 -9.70
C GLU A 89 4.07 21.29 -10.09
N GLU A 90 4.52 21.42 -11.36
CA GLU A 90 5.18 22.63 -11.87
C GLU A 90 4.24 23.84 -11.98
N VAL A 91 2.95 23.62 -12.28
CA VAL A 91 2.02 24.72 -12.57
C VAL A 91 1.00 24.97 -11.47
N ALA A 92 0.89 24.08 -10.48
CA ALA A 92 -0.13 24.15 -9.45
C ALA A 92 -0.02 25.40 -8.57
N GLU A 93 -1.07 26.19 -8.55
CA GLU A 93 -1.26 27.35 -7.66
C GLU A 93 -2.09 26.96 -6.43
N VAL A 94 -2.92 25.93 -6.58
CA VAL A 94 -3.78 25.40 -5.54
C VAL A 94 -3.03 24.32 -4.74
N LYS A 95 -2.85 24.54 -3.43
CA LYS A 95 -2.10 23.60 -2.55
C LYS A 95 -2.62 22.16 -2.60
N SER A 96 -3.95 21.97 -2.69
CA SER A 96 -4.52 20.62 -2.81
C SER A 96 -4.11 19.94 -4.11
N ASN A 97 -4.02 20.67 -5.22
CA ASN A 97 -3.59 20.11 -6.52
C ASN A 97 -2.10 19.75 -6.49
N LEU A 98 -1.28 20.57 -5.82
CA LEU A 98 0.13 20.27 -5.61
C LEU A 98 0.32 18.98 -4.81
N LEU A 99 -0.42 18.83 -3.72
CA LEU A 99 -0.36 17.61 -2.90
C LEU A 99 -0.88 16.39 -3.69
N GLU A 100 -1.99 16.54 -4.42
CA GLU A 100 -2.53 15.47 -5.27
C GLU A 100 -1.53 15.04 -6.36
N ALA A 101 -0.86 16.01 -6.98
CA ALA A 101 0.20 15.73 -7.96
C ALA A 101 1.33 14.88 -7.35
N ARG A 102 1.82 15.26 -6.18
CA ARG A 102 2.87 14.52 -5.46
C ARG A 102 2.43 13.12 -5.04
N MET A 103 1.24 13.00 -4.46
CA MET A 103 0.68 11.69 -4.07
C MET A 103 0.46 10.79 -5.29
N GLY A 104 -0.05 11.34 -6.39
CA GLY A 104 -0.22 10.60 -7.65
C GLY A 104 1.12 10.13 -8.24
N MET A 105 2.15 10.99 -8.25
CA MET A 105 3.50 10.58 -8.65
C MET A 105 4.08 9.50 -7.73
N LEU A 106 3.89 9.63 -6.42
CA LEU A 106 4.37 8.64 -5.44
C LEU A 106 3.79 7.25 -5.73
N GLN A 107 2.48 7.20 -6.00
CA GLN A 107 1.81 5.95 -6.37
C GLN A 107 2.31 5.41 -7.72
N CYS A 108 2.45 6.27 -8.74
CA CYS A 108 3.01 5.87 -10.04
C CYS A 108 4.42 5.30 -9.91
N TYR A 109 5.31 5.99 -9.22
CA TYR A 109 6.70 5.54 -9.05
C TYR A 109 6.79 4.26 -8.21
N SER A 110 5.90 4.08 -7.23
CA SER A 110 5.81 2.84 -6.46
C SER A 110 5.41 1.66 -7.35
N LEU A 111 4.41 1.84 -8.24
CA LEU A 111 3.94 0.82 -9.17
C LEU A 111 4.94 0.53 -10.32
N LEU A 112 5.80 1.51 -10.64
CA LEU A 112 6.89 1.39 -11.61
C LEU A 112 8.20 0.92 -10.97
N GLU A 113 8.21 0.64 -9.66
CA GLU A 113 9.39 0.22 -8.89
C GLU A 113 10.58 1.19 -8.97
N GLN A 114 10.28 2.49 -9.18
CA GLN A 114 11.28 3.55 -9.24
C GLN A 114 11.64 4.04 -7.83
N TYR A 115 12.24 3.17 -7.02
CA TYR A 115 12.41 3.32 -5.58
C TYR A 115 13.18 4.59 -5.15
N ASP A 116 14.14 5.07 -5.94
CA ASP A 116 14.84 6.32 -5.65
C ASP A 116 13.90 7.51 -5.70
N LYS A 117 13.05 7.56 -6.73
CA LYS A 117 12.06 8.63 -6.87
C LYS A 117 10.98 8.55 -5.78
N VAL A 118 10.61 7.33 -5.37
CA VAL A 118 9.67 7.13 -4.25
C VAL A 118 10.23 7.73 -2.98
N THR A 119 11.49 7.44 -2.62
CA THR A 119 12.09 7.95 -1.38
C THR A 119 12.26 9.47 -1.39
N GLU A 120 12.75 10.03 -2.50
CA GLU A 120 12.92 11.48 -2.65
C GLU A 120 11.57 12.22 -2.56
N LEU A 121 10.56 11.72 -3.27
CA LEU A 121 9.24 12.35 -3.29
C LEU A 121 8.51 12.20 -1.96
N ALA A 122 8.65 11.05 -1.29
CA ALA A 122 8.09 10.83 0.04
C ALA A 122 8.66 11.85 1.04
N ASP A 123 9.96 12.15 0.99
CA ASP A 123 10.57 13.17 1.84
C ASP A 123 9.96 14.55 1.59
N LYS A 124 9.75 14.92 0.32
CA LYS A 124 9.08 16.18 -0.05
C LYS A 124 7.64 16.24 0.50
N ILE A 125 6.89 15.16 0.39
CA ILE A 125 5.50 15.09 0.87
C ILE A 125 5.45 15.22 2.40
N LEU A 126 6.32 14.49 3.12
CA LEU A 126 6.36 14.52 4.59
C LEU A 126 6.75 15.89 5.16
N LEU A 127 7.42 16.73 4.38
CA LEU A 127 7.69 18.14 4.72
C LEU A 127 6.49 19.06 4.47
N THR A 128 5.43 18.57 3.81
CA THR A 128 4.24 19.37 3.52
C THR A 128 3.41 19.57 4.78
N GLU A 129 3.07 20.82 5.10
CA GLU A 129 2.21 21.10 6.24
C GLU A 129 0.78 20.55 6.02
N LYS A 130 0.17 20.04 7.09
CA LYS A 130 -1.24 19.61 7.14
C LYS A 130 -1.58 18.38 6.29
N LEU A 131 -0.70 17.38 6.30
CA LEU A 131 -1.07 16.04 5.82
C LEU A 131 -2.17 15.45 6.71
N SER A 132 -3.14 14.74 6.11
CA SER A 132 -4.02 13.87 6.88
C SER A 132 -3.22 12.66 7.41
N GLN A 133 -3.74 12.02 8.47
CA GLN A 133 -3.12 10.78 8.99
C GLN A 133 -2.99 9.70 7.91
N GLU A 134 -3.98 9.60 7.03
CA GLU A 134 -3.98 8.67 5.90
C GLU A 134 -2.85 8.99 4.91
N GLN A 135 -2.74 10.25 4.47
CA GLN A 135 -1.69 10.69 3.55
C GLN A 135 -0.28 10.49 4.13
N GLU A 136 -0.10 10.78 5.41
CA GLU A 136 1.17 10.53 6.10
C GLU A 136 1.48 9.03 6.15
N ARG A 137 0.51 8.20 6.53
CA ARG A 137 0.63 6.74 6.60
C ARG A 137 0.99 6.16 5.24
N GLU A 138 0.23 6.48 4.18
CA GLU A 138 0.50 6.02 2.81
C GLU A 138 1.90 6.42 2.34
N THR A 139 2.30 7.67 2.60
CA THR A 139 3.61 8.19 2.20
C THR A 139 4.74 7.45 2.90
N ARG A 140 4.65 7.27 4.23
CA ARG A 140 5.65 6.53 5.01
C ARG A 140 5.72 5.07 4.61
N PHE A 141 4.58 4.46 4.35
CA PHE A 141 4.50 3.07 3.91
C PHE A 141 5.17 2.88 2.55
N ALA A 142 4.88 3.73 1.57
CA ALA A 142 5.53 3.69 0.26
C ALA A 142 7.06 3.88 0.39
N LYS A 143 7.50 4.84 1.22
CA LYS A 143 8.92 5.07 1.52
C LYS A 143 9.57 3.84 2.15
N ALA A 144 8.94 3.24 3.15
CA ALA A 144 9.46 2.06 3.84
C ALA A 144 9.63 0.88 2.88
N LYS A 145 8.64 0.61 2.02
CA LYS A 145 8.74 -0.45 0.99
C LYS A 145 9.86 -0.18 -0.01
N ALA A 146 10.02 1.05 -0.46
CA ALA A 146 11.09 1.44 -1.37
C ALA A 146 12.48 1.28 -0.74
N LEU A 147 12.63 1.66 0.54
CA LEU A 147 13.87 1.47 1.29
C LEU A 147 14.20 -0.01 1.48
N LEU A 148 13.20 -0.83 1.81
CA LEU A 148 13.37 -2.27 1.99
C LEU A 148 13.80 -2.94 0.66
N ALA A 149 13.15 -2.59 -0.45
CA ALA A 149 13.51 -3.09 -1.77
C ALA A 149 14.95 -2.73 -2.20
N ARG A 150 15.53 -1.71 -1.60
CA ARG A 150 16.92 -1.29 -1.80
C ARG A 150 17.89 -1.79 -0.72
N ASP A 151 17.49 -2.77 0.05
CA ASP A 151 18.26 -3.34 1.16
C ASP A 151 18.66 -2.30 2.23
N ARG A 152 17.88 -1.24 2.39
CA ARG A 152 18.05 -0.23 3.43
C ARG A 152 17.21 -0.58 4.66
N GLN A 153 17.43 -1.79 5.20
CA GLN A 153 16.58 -2.41 6.22
C GLN A 153 16.36 -1.52 7.46
N MET A 154 17.40 -0.87 7.99
CA MET A 154 17.26 -0.02 9.18
C MET A 154 16.41 1.21 8.94
N LEU A 155 16.57 1.87 7.80
CA LEU A 155 15.75 3.02 7.43
C LEU A 155 14.30 2.59 7.14
N ALA A 156 14.10 1.44 6.50
CA ALA A 156 12.79 0.85 6.30
C ALA A 156 12.10 0.54 7.63
N LEU A 157 12.83 -0.05 8.59
CA LEU A 157 12.34 -0.37 9.93
C LEU A 157 11.81 0.87 10.67
N GLU A 158 12.55 1.99 10.60
CA GLU A 158 12.13 3.26 11.21
C GLU A 158 10.80 3.77 10.66
N GLU A 159 10.63 3.72 9.33
CA GLU A 159 9.38 4.17 8.71
C GLU A 159 8.24 3.17 8.94
N PHE A 160 8.47 1.84 8.83
CA PHE A 160 7.46 0.83 9.15
C PHE A 160 6.96 0.93 10.58
N ARG A 161 7.84 1.17 11.58
CA ARG A 161 7.43 1.32 12.98
C ARG A 161 6.45 2.47 13.20
N LYS A 162 6.61 3.59 12.47
CA LYS A 162 5.68 4.72 12.55
C LYS A 162 4.30 4.34 12.01
N VAL A 163 4.26 3.55 10.92
CA VAL A 163 3.01 3.09 10.29
C VAL A 163 2.35 1.96 11.09
N ALA A 164 3.15 1.08 11.70
CA ALA A 164 2.70 -0.10 12.45
C ALA A 164 1.85 0.22 13.71
N THR A 165 1.74 1.49 14.09
CA THR A 165 0.86 1.92 15.20
C THR A 165 -0.63 1.80 14.83
N GLU A 166 -0.97 1.82 13.55
CA GLU A 166 -2.32 1.85 13.00
C GLU A 166 -2.75 0.50 12.39
N VAL A 167 -2.68 -0.59 13.18
CA VAL A 167 -2.94 -1.97 12.70
C VAL A 167 -4.34 -2.20 12.13
N LYS A 168 -5.26 -1.25 12.29
CA LYS A 168 -6.59 -1.30 11.66
C LYS A 168 -6.56 -0.91 10.18
N SER A 169 -5.51 -0.23 9.71
CA SER A 169 -5.25 0.01 8.30
C SER A 169 -4.47 -1.16 7.67
N ALA A 170 -4.61 -1.31 6.35
CA ALA A 170 -3.88 -2.34 5.62
C ALA A 170 -2.36 -2.13 5.70
N GLU A 171 -1.92 -0.88 5.53
CA GLU A 171 -0.53 -0.48 5.61
C GLU A 171 0.05 -0.71 7.01
N GLY A 172 -0.75 -0.42 8.05
CA GLY A 172 -0.35 -0.63 9.44
C GLY A 172 -0.18 -2.11 9.79
N ALA A 173 -1.11 -2.96 9.37
CA ALA A 173 -1.04 -4.40 9.58
C ALA A 173 0.15 -5.02 8.82
N GLU A 174 0.34 -4.67 7.53
CA GLU A 174 1.54 -5.09 6.78
C GLU A 174 2.82 -4.59 7.46
N SER A 175 2.85 -3.33 7.88
CA SER A 175 4.03 -2.74 8.52
C SER A 175 4.39 -3.48 9.81
N LYS A 176 3.42 -3.90 10.61
CA LYS A 176 3.65 -4.67 11.84
C LYS A 176 4.33 -6.00 11.55
N PHE A 177 3.85 -6.72 10.52
CA PHE A 177 4.51 -7.92 10.03
C PHE A 177 5.94 -7.63 9.53
N ARG A 178 6.15 -6.57 8.70
CA ARG A 178 7.47 -6.22 8.16
C ARG A 178 8.48 -5.85 9.23
N VAL A 179 8.05 -5.19 10.29
CA VAL A 179 8.92 -4.90 11.44
C VAL A 179 9.44 -6.20 12.05
N SER A 180 8.55 -7.17 12.30
CA SER A 180 8.92 -8.49 12.85
C SER A 180 9.85 -9.25 11.88
N GLU A 181 9.53 -9.24 10.59
CA GLU A 181 10.32 -9.89 9.54
C GLU A 181 11.75 -9.33 9.45
N ILE A 182 11.91 -8.00 9.51
CA ILE A 182 13.23 -7.36 9.51
C ILE A 182 14.04 -7.75 10.75
N TYR A 183 13.44 -7.77 11.94
CA TYR A 183 14.12 -8.23 13.15
C TYR A 183 14.55 -9.70 13.03
N TYR A 184 13.68 -10.56 12.52
CA TYR A 184 14.01 -11.97 12.29
C TYR A 184 15.18 -12.15 11.32
N GLN A 185 15.17 -11.48 10.17
CA GLN A 185 16.26 -11.51 9.19
C GLN A 185 17.59 -11.04 9.78
N ARG A 186 17.55 -10.14 10.75
CA ARG A 186 18.72 -9.64 11.48
C ARG A 186 19.12 -10.53 12.65
N LYS A 187 18.44 -11.66 12.86
CA LYS A 187 18.65 -12.58 14.00
C LYS A 187 18.38 -11.95 15.36
N GLU A 188 17.58 -10.91 15.40
CA GLU A 188 17.11 -10.25 16.63
C GLU A 188 15.79 -10.93 17.07
N LEU A 189 15.85 -12.22 17.44
CA LEU A 189 14.69 -13.09 17.63
C LEU A 189 13.75 -12.59 18.72
N GLU A 190 14.27 -12.08 19.82
CA GLU A 190 13.48 -11.53 20.95
C GLU A 190 12.69 -10.29 20.52
N ASN A 191 13.29 -9.41 19.71
CA ASN A 191 12.60 -8.24 19.18
C ASN A 191 11.50 -8.65 18.20
N ALA A 192 11.77 -9.62 17.32
CA ALA A 192 10.79 -10.15 16.38
C ALA A 192 9.58 -10.76 17.08
N GLU A 193 9.83 -11.60 18.08
CA GLU A 193 8.80 -12.25 18.90
C GLU A 193 7.92 -11.24 19.64
N LYS A 194 8.56 -10.25 20.29
CA LYS A 194 7.84 -9.17 20.99
C LYS A 194 6.91 -8.40 20.07
N GLU A 195 7.33 -8.11 18.84
CA GLU A 195 6.49 -7.40 17.86
C GLU A 195 5.31 -8.24 17.39
N ILE A 196 5.51 -9.57 17.24
CA ILE A 196 4.42 -10.48 16.88
C ILE A 196 3.42 -10.63 18.03
N ALA A 197 3.90 -10.81 19.26
CA ALA A 197 3.04 -10.88 20.44
C ALA A 197 2.20 -9.61 20.60
N ASP A 198 2.83 -8.41 20.49
CA ASP A 198 2.10 -7.13 20.50
C ASP A 198 1.09 -7.04 19.35
N PHE A 199 1.34 -7.65 18.19
CA PHE A 199 0.37 -7.68 17.09
C PHE A 199 -0.79 -8.63 17.38
N ALA A 200 -0.52 -9.80 17.95
CA ALA A 200 -1.53 -10.81 18.31
C ALA A 200 -2.55 -10.25 19.33
N ASP A 201 -2.10 -9.41 20.25
CA ASP A 201 -2.96 -8.76 21.24
C ASP A 201 -3.86 -7.65 20.63
N LYS A 202 -3.61 -7.24 19.39
CA LYS A 202 -4.35 -6.16 18.74
C LYS A 202 -5.41 -6.70 17.79
N SER A 203 -6.64 -6.18 17.91
CA SER A 203 -7.69 -6.49 16.94
C SER A 203 -7.40 -5.81 15.60
N THR A 204 -7.31 -6.61 14.53
CA THR A 204 -7.15 -6.15 13.15
C THR A 204 -8.11 -6.88 12.22
N PRO A 205 -8.70 -6.20 11.20
CA PRO A 205 -9.47 -6.87 10.15
C PRO A 205 -8.56 -7.56 9.11
N HIS A 206 -7.25 -7.30 9.15
CA HIS A 206 -6.28 -7.75 8.14
C HIS A 206 -5.68 -9.12 8.52
N GLN A 207 -6.52 -10.17 8.55
CA GLN A 207 -6.18 -11.51 8.99
C GLN A 207 -4.99 -12.12 8.25
N TYR A 208 -4.78 -11.77 6.98
CA TYR A 208 -3.63 -12.24 6.20
C TYR A 208 -2.29 -11.87 6.85
N TRP A 209 -2.12 -10.61 7.26
CA TRP A 209 -0.86 -10.17 7.88
C TRP A 209 -0.67 -10.74 9.27
N MET A 210 -1.76 -10.93 10.01
CA MET A 210 -1.73 -11.66 11.29
C MET A 210 -1.25 -13.10 11.07
N ALA A 211 -1.83 -13.81 10.12
CA ALA A 211 -1.46 -15.19 9.78
C ALA A 211 0.00 -15.31 9.32
N ARG A 212 0.48 -14.38 8.49
CA ARG A 212 1.91 -14.26 8.12
C ARG A 212 2.81 -14.10 9.35
N SER A 213 2.36 -13.33 10.34
CA SER A 213 3.11 -13.13 11.59
C SER A 213 3.18 -14.42 12.42
N PHE A 214 2.11 -15.22 12.46
CA PHE A 214 2.12 -16.53 13.14
C PHE A 214 3.03 -17.53 12.43
N LEU A 215 3.07 -17.55 11.10
CA LEU A 215 4.02 -18.39 10.37
C LEU A 215 5.48 -18.02 10.72
N LEU A 216 5.76 -16.73 10.80
CA LEU A 216 7.07 -16.23 11.23
C LEU A 216 7.37 -16.57 12.69
N TRP A 217 6.37 -16.52 13.57
CA TRP A 217 6.52 -16.86 14.98
C TRP A 217 6.93 -18.33 15.16
N ALA A 218 6.33 -19.22 14.38
CA ALA A 218 6.73 -20.62 14.35
C ALA A 218 8.19 -20.81 13.90
N ASP A 219 8.65 -20.04 12.90
CA ASP A 219 10.07 -20.07 12.48
C ASP A 219 10.99 -19.56 13.61
N ILE A 220 10.58 -18.54 14.36
CA ILE A 220 11.33 -18.00 15.51
C ILE A 220 11.45 -19.08 16.60
N PHE A 221 10.36 -19.77 16.95
CA PHE A 221 10.40 -20.85 17.94
C PHE A 221 11.32 -21.98 17.48
N ARG A 222 11.31 -22.36 16.21
CA ARG A 222 12.24 -23.35 15.67
C ARG A 222 13.70 -22.90 15.79
N ASP A 223 13.99 -21.65 15.42
CA ASP A 223 15.35 -21.10 15.51
C ASP A 223 15.84 -21.04 16.97
N LYS A 224 14.93 -20.95 17.95
CA LYS A 224 15.20 -21.04 19.39
C LYS A 224 15.31 -22.50 19.88
N GLY A 225 14.97 -23.47 19.06
CA GLY A 225 14.96 -24.90 19.42
C GLY A 225 13.69 -25.36 20.15
N ASP A 226 12.64 -24.55 20.14
CA ASP A 226 11.34 -24.83 20.75
C ASP A 226 10.35 -25.35 19.69
N ASP A 227 10.57 -26.59 19.26
CA ASP A 227 9.72 -27.25 18.27
C ASP A 227 8.27 -27.44 18.77
N PHE A 228 8.08 -27.54 20.09
CA PHE A 228 6.74 -27.69 20.67
C PHE A 228 5.91 -26.43 20.44
N GLN A 229 6.41 -25.25 20.83
CA GLN A 229 5.72 -23.99 20.61
C GLN A 229 5.51 -23.70 19.12
N ALA A 230 6.48 -24.06 18.27
CA ALA A 230 6.34 -23.94 16.82
C ALA A 230 5.15 -24.74 16.28
N ILE A 231 5.01 -26.01 16.70
CA ILE A 231 3.90 -26.89 16.29
C ILE A 231 2.56 -26.35 16.81
N GLN A 232 2.49 -25.92 18.08
CA GLN A 232 1.27 -25.35 18.67
C GLN A 232 0.83 -24.07 17.95
N THR A 233 1.76 -23.19 17.63
CA THR A 233 1.51 -21.95 16.87
C THR A 233 0.94 -22.27 15.48
N LEU A 234 1.55 -23.22 14.76
CA LEU A 234 1.06 -23.65 13.44
C LEU A 234 -0.30 -24.35 13.52
N GLN A 235 -0.53 -25.16 14.57
CA GLN A 235 -1.82 -25.82 14.78
C GLN A 235 -2.92 -24.79 15.03
N SER A 236 -2.69 -23.80 15.91
CA SER A 236 -3.63 -22.71 16.15
C SER A 236 -3.96 -21.95 14.86
N LEU A 237 -2.95 -21.69 14.03
CA LEU A 237 -3.17 -21.04 12.73
C LEU A 237 -4.05 -21.89 11.82
N ILE A 238 -3.80 -23.22 11.75
CA ILE A 238 -4.60 -24.16 10.94
C ILE A 238 -6.06 -24.23 11.43
N ASP A 239 -6.28 -24.18 12.74
CA ASP A 239 -7.61 -24.34 13.34
C ASP A 239 -8.48 -23.06 13.21
N TYR A 240 -7.85 -21.89 13.25
CA TYR A 240 -8.60 -20.62 13.33
C TYR A 240 -8.56 -19.76 12.07
N TYR A 241 -7.61 -19.97 11.14
CA TYR A 241 -7.56 -19.20 9.91
C TYR A 241 -8.57 -19.73 8.88
N GLN A 242 -9.44 -18.85 8.40
CA GLN A 242 -10.61 -19.27 7.61
C GLN A 242 -10.40 -19.19 6.09
N LYS A 243 -9.42 -18.42 5.60
CA LYS A 243 -9.16 -18.31 4.17
C LYS A 243 -8.38 -19.53 3.67
N THR A 244 -8.77 -20.04 2.49
CA THR A 244 -8.20 -21.26 1.92
C THR A 244 -7.49 -21.06 0.58
N ASP A 245 -7.54 -19.84 0.04
CA ASP A 245 -7.10 -19.50 -1.33
C ASP A 245 -5.86 -18.62 -1.40
N ASP A 246 -5.22 -18.31 -0.25
CA ASP A 246 -4.05 -17.43 -0.16
C ASP A 246 -2.74 -18.15 0.21
N GLY A 247 -2.76 -19.49 0.30
CA GLY A 247 -1.61 -20.34 0.54
C GLY A 247 -1.14 -20.43 2.00
N ILE A 248 -1.72 -19.68 2.93
CA ILE A 248 -1.33 -19.65 4.34
C ILE A 248 -1.50 -21.03 5.00
N LEU A 249 -2.66 -21.68 4.82
CA LEU A 249 -2.94 -22.98 5.42
C LEU A 249 -2.02 -24.09 4.88
N ASP A 250 -1.69 -24.05 3.60
CA ASP A 250 -0.78 -25.03 2.98
C ASP A 250 0.65 -24.83 3.49
N GLU A 251 1.11 -23.56 3.62
CA GLU A 251 2.40 -23.26 4.22
C GLU A 251 2.46 -23.71 5.69
N ALA A 252 1.42 -23.45 6.49
CA ALA A 252 1.34 -23.86 7.90
C ALA A 252 1.41 -25.39 8.06
N LYS A 253 0.62 -26.13 7.28
CA LYS A 253 0.62 -27.61 7.30
C LYS A 253 1.98 -28.17 6.89
N THR A 254 2.58 -27.60 5.85
CA THR A 254 3.90 -28.03 5.37
C THR A 254 4.98 -27.81 6.43
N LYS A 255 5.04 -26.62 7.02
CA LYS A 255 5.99 -26.32 8.12
C LYS A 255 5.79 -27.24 9.32
N LYS A 256 4.54 -27.46 9.74
CA LYS A 256 4.22 -28.36 10.85
C LYS A 256 4.71 -29.79 10.59
N GLN A 257 4.43 -30.34 9.39
CA GLN A 257 4.88 -31.68 9.03
C GLN A 257 6.42 -31.78 9.01
N GLN A 258 7.11 -30.77 8.48
CA GLN A 258 8.59 -30.76 8.48
C GLN A 258 9.19 -30.78 9.87
N ILE A 259 8.56 -30.09 10.85
CA ILE A 259 9.01 -30.11 12.25
C ILE A 259 8.78 -31.49 12.84
N SER A 260 7.59 -32.07 12.68
CA SER A 260 7.26 -33.41 13.19
C SER A 260 8.19 -34.49 12.61
N ASP A 261 8.43 -34.49 11.29
CA ASP A 261 9.34 -35.43 10.64
C ASP A 261 10.79 -35.29 11.14
N HIS A 262 11.19 -34.09 11.54
CA HIS A 262 12.54 -33.85 12.10
C HIS A 262 12.64 -34.42 13.53
N GLN A 263 11.61 -34.24 14.36
CA GLN A 263 11.55 -34.79 15.71
C GLN A 263 11.61 -36.33 15.69
N ASP A 264 10.82 -36.96 14.81
CA ASP A 264 10.81 -38.43 14.67
C ASP A 264 12.18 -39.01 14.32
N LYS A 265 12.94 -38.29 13.47
CA LYS A 265 14.30 -38.71 13.05
C LYS A 265 15.36 -38.45 14.13
N THR A 266 15.19 -37.46 14.97
CA THR A 266 16.18 -37.08 16.00
C THR A 266 15.93 -37.69 17.35
N GLY A 267 14.79 -38.33 17.57
CA GLY A 267 14.44 -39.02 18.82
C GLY A 267 14.30 -38.07 20.00
N LYS A 268 14.12 -36.79 19.80
CA LYS A 268 13.87 -35.81 20.88
C LYS A 268 12.38 -35.79 21.22
N PRO A 269 11.98 -36.22 22.47
CA PRO A 269 10.58 -36.14 22.87
C PRO A 269 10.13 -34.67 22.99
N VAL A 270 8.84 -34.42 22.73
CA VAL A 270 8.18 -33.16 23.09
C VAL A 270 8.23 -33.05 24.61
N VAL A 271 9.04 -32.15 25.13
CA VAL A 271 9.05 -31.82 26.54
C VAL A 271 7.77 -31.03 26.81
N GLN A 272 6.74 -31.66 27.39
CA GLN A 272 5.71 -30.92 28.07
C GLN A 272 6.34 -30.40 29.36
N GLU A 273 6.34 -29.10 29.57
CA GLU A 273 6.52 -28.54 30.91
C GLU A 273 5.29 -29.01 31.68
N GLU A 274 5.48 -30.04 32.54
CA GLU A 274 4.51 -30.39 33.57
C GLU A 274 4.44 -29.17 34.48
N ASP A 275 3.26 -28.55 34.58
CA ASP A 275 2.93 -27.61 35.64
C ASP A 275 3.30 -28.28 36.97
N GLU A 276 4.38 -27.88 37.64
CA GLU A 276 4.64 -28.23 39.03
C GLU A 276 3.50 -27.61 39.85
N GLU A 277 2.42 -28.34 40.06
CA GLU A 277 1.47 -28.07 41.14
C GLU A 277 2.26 -28.17 42.46
N ASP A 278 2.66 -27.02 42.98
CA ASP A 278 3.15 -26.89 44.36
C ASP A 278 2.05 -27.39 45.31
N GLU A 279 2.12 -28.65 45.71
CA GLU A 279 1.39 -29.17 46.88
C GLU A 279 1.86 -28.38 48.10
N ILE A 280 1.10 -27.36 48.47
CA ILE A 280 1.24 -26.71 49.77
C ILE A 280 0.68 -27.67 50.80
N GLU A 281 1.56 -28.53 51.38
CA GLU A 281 1.24 -29.24 52.62
C GLU A 281 1.05 -28.21 53.74
N MET A 282 -0.19 -28.05 54.17
CA MET A 282 -0.50 -27.41 55.46
C MET A 282 -0.25 -28.37 56.61
N ASN A 283 0.78 -28.06 57.41
CA ASN A 283 0.92 -28.52 58.78
C ASN A 283 0.73 -27.38 59.77
#